data_e8f6d4e679cfb37e102a51a39b4e268c
#
_entry.id   e8f6d4e679cfb37e102a51a39b4e268c
#
_cell.length_a   1.000
_cell.length_b   1.000
_cell.length_c   1.000
_cell.angle_alpha   90.00
_cell.angle_beta   90.00
_cell.angle_gamma   90.00
#
_symmetry.space_group_name_H-M   'P 1'
#
loop_
_entity.id
_entity.type
_entity.pdbx_description
1 polymer ?
#
loop_
_entity_poly.entity_id
_entity_poly.type
_entity_poly.pdbx_seq_one_letter_code
_entity_poly.pdbx_strand_id
1 'polypeptide(L)'
;MITNRLKKLLLENNITIDYKISPTEFNAKKEFIINMYQSKGYEPINDSLILFLGYFLNKSFSARGNNIDFTLEKVLTSNNKGHYSYIESSFDLKNLIPFAMVYDDYYTLLINEDNCVYAEGFELLLYGSDPFEALENLLQGTPIETFKL
;
A
#
# COMPACT_ATOMS: atom_id res chain seq x y z
N MET A 1 -9.49 4.53 -7.74
CA MET A 1 -9.46 4.96 -9.17
C MET A 1 -8.19 5.73 -9.48
N ILE A 2 -7.60 5.47 -10.62
CA ILE A 2 -6.40 6.20 -11.05
C ILE A 2 -6.82 7.55 -11.62
N THR A 3 -6.43 8.62 -10.92
CA THR A 3 -6.72 10.00 -11.33
C THR A 3 -5.73 10.50 -12.38
N ASN A 4 -6.07 11.60 -13.05
CA ASN A 4 -5.13 12.26 -13.97
C ASN A 4 -3.88 12.76 -13.22
N ARG A 5 -4.04 13.19 -11.96
CA ARG A 5 -2.91 13.60 -11.11
C ARG A 5 -1.95 12.44 -10.88
N LEU A 6 -2.46 11.25 -10.54
CA LEU A 6 -1.60 10.09 -10.34
C LEU A 6 -0.90 9.68 -11.63
N LYS A 7 -1.59 9.67 -12.76
CA LYS A 7 -0.98 9.38 -14.07
C LYS A 7 0.18 10.32 -14.37
N LYS A 8 0.00 11.61 -14.10
CA LYS A 8 1.05 12.62 -14.30
C LYS A 8 2.24 12.38 -13.39
N LEU A 9 2.01 12.10 -12.11
CA LEU A 9 3.08 11.84 -11.15
C LEU A 9 3.87 10.57 -11.51
N LEU A 10 3.19 9.53 -11.96
CA LEU A 10 3.85 8.31 -12.42
C LEU A 10 4.75 8.60 -13.62
N LEU A 11 4.24 9.34 -14.59
CA LEU A 11 5.01 9.71 -15.77
C LEU A 11 6.23 10.58 -15.42
N GLU A 12 6.06 11.54 -14.52
CA GLU A 12 7.16 12.40 -14.05
C GLU A 12 8.28 11.62 -13.36
N ASN A 13 7.95 10.45 -12.79
CA ASN A 13 8.92 9.57 -12.12
C ASN A 13 9.36 8.41 -13.03
N ASN A 14 9.06 8.46 -14.32
CA ASN A 14 9.40 7.43 -15.31
C ASN A 14 8.83 6.06 -14.97
N ILE A 15 7.63 6.03 -14.38
CA ILE A 15 6.94 4.81 -14.00
C ILE A 15 5.85 4.52 -15.03
N THR A 16 5.94 3.34 -15.66
CA THR A 16 4.96 2.90 -16.65
C THR A 16 4.18 1.73 -16.08
N ILE A 17 2.85 1.84 -16.10
CA ILE A 17 1.94 0.75 -15.72
C ILE A 17 0.91 0.56 -16.81
N ASP A 18 0.29 -0.62 -16.84
CA ASP A 18 -0.83 -0.88 -17.73
C ASP A 18 -2.13 -0.42 -17.06
N TYR A 19 -2.80 0.55 -17.67
CA TYR A 19 -4.07 1.09 -17.18
C TYR A 19 -5.27 0.25 -17.61
N LYS A 20 -5.08 -0.69 -18.54
CA LYS A 20 -6.16 -1.55 -19.04
C LYS A 20 -5.95 -2.97 -18.54
N ILE A 21 -6.80 -3.39 -17.63
CA ILE A 21 -6.77 -4.75 -17.09
C ILE A 21 -8.08 -5.41 -17.49
N SER A 22 -8.00 -6.57 -18.15
CA SER A 22 -9.21 -7.33 -18.51
C SER A 22 -9.89 -7.87 -17.25
N PRO A 23 -11.22 -8.11 -17.27
CA PRO A 23 -11.91 -8.73 -16.14
C PRO A 23 -11.32 -10.07 -15.73
N THR A 24 -10.89 -10.89 -16.68
CA THR A 24 -10.26 -12.19 -16.41
C THR A 24 -8.93 -12.02 -15.67
N GLU A 25 -8.09 -11.11 -16.13
CA GLU A 25 -6.80 -10.79 -15.49
C GLU A 25 -7.02 -10.22 -14.09
N PHE A 26 -7.96 -9.29 -13.92
CA PHE A 26 -8.28 -8.72 -12.62
C PHE A 26 -8.76 -9.79 -11.65
N ASN A 27 -9.65 -10.68 -12.06
CA ASN A 27 -10.16 -11.76 -11.21
C ASN A 27 -9.06 -12.72 -10.77
N ALA A 28 -8.11 -13.04 -11.63
CA ALA A 28 -6.97 -13.88 -11.29
C ALA A 28 -6.07 -13.19 -10.23
N LYS A 29 -5.81 -11.91 -10.40
CA LYS A 29 -5.04 -11.13 -9.42
C LYS A 29 -5.77 -11.03 -8.08
N LYS A 30 -7.08 -10.78 -8.11
CA LYS A 30 -7.91 -10.71 -6.90
C LYS A 30 -7.84 -12.00 -6.10
N GLU A 31 -7.98 -13.15 -6.76
CA GLU A 31 -7.89 -14.43 -6.10
C GLU A 31 -6.51 -14.65 -5.47
N PHE A 32 -5.44 -14.33 -6.19
CA PHE A 32 -4.08 -14.41 -5.69
C PHE A 32 -3.90 -13.54 -4.44
N ILE A 33 -4.35 -12.29 -4.49
CA ILE A 33 -4.23 -11.32 -3.39
C ILE A 33 -4.96 -11.83 -2.15
N ILE A 34 -6.21 -12.24 -2.31
CA ILE A 34 -7.02 -12.75 -1.19
C ILE A 34 -6.36 -13.97 -0.56
N ASN A 35 -5.94 -14.94 -1.37
CA ASN A 35 -5.29 -16.15 -0.87
C ASN A 35 -3.99 -15.86 -0.12
N MET A 36 -3.18 -14.94 -0.62
CA MET A 36 -1.94 -14.54 0.04
C MET A 36 -2.19 -13.94 1.42
N TYR A 37 -3.13 -13.00 1.51
CA TYR A 37 -3.47 -12.38 2.79
C TYR A 37 -4.10 -13.36 3.76
N GLN A 38 -5.03 -14.19 3.31
CA GLN A 38 -5.68 -15.20 4.15
C GLN A 38 -4.67 -16.18 4.73
N SER A 39 -3.67 -16.58 3.95
CA SER A 39 -2.61 -17.49 4.43
C SER A 39 -1.82 -16.91 5.60
N LYS A 40 -1.84 -15.59 5.78
CA LYS A 40 -1.15 -14.88 6.87
C LYS A 40 -2.11 -14.36 7.94
N GLY A 41 -3.39 -14.70 7.86
CA GLY A 41 -4.40 -14.34 8.86
C GLY A 41 -5.00 -12.94 8.70
N TYR A 42 -4.82 -12.30 7.56
CA TYR A 42 -5.41 -10.98 7.29
C TYR A 42 -6.77 -11.16 6.61
N GLU A 43 -7.84 -10.77 7.29
CA GLU A 43 -9.23 -10.79 6.82
C GLU A 43 -10.04 -9.75 7.61
N PRO A 44 -11.01 -9.06 6.97
CA PRO A 44 -11.27 -8.99 5.53
C PRO A 44 -10.28 -8.07 4.81
N ILE A 45 -10.20 -8.19 3.48
CA ILE A 45 -9.35 -7.34 2.65
C ILE A 45 -10.21 -6.24 2.02
N ASN A 46 -9.77 -5.00 2.13
CA ASN A 46 -10.46 -3.84 1.57
C ASN A 46 -10.61 -3.96 0.04
N ASP A 47 -11.82 -3.68 -0.47
CA ASP A 47 -12.04 -3.66 -1.92
C ASP A 47 -11.15 -2.63 -2.62
N SER A 48 -10.92 -1.47 -1.98
CA SER A 48 -10.03 -0.44 -2.52
C SER A 48 -8.58 -0.91 -2.64
N LEU A 49 -8.12 -1.73 -1.70
CA LEU A 49 -6.77 -2.31 -1.77
C LEU A 49 -6.67 -3.33 -2.90
N ILE A 50 -7.67 -4.17 -3.07
CA ILE A 50 -7.71 -5.16 -4.16
C ILE A 50 -7.68 -4.44 -5.51
N LEU A 51 -8.49 -3.39 -5.68
CA LEU A 51 -8.50 -2.59 -6.89
C LEU A 51 -7.13 -1.95 -7.16
N PHE A 52 -6.53 -1.36 -6.14
CA PHE A 52 -5.21 -0.74 -6.24
C PHE A 52 -4.14 -1.76 -6.64
N LEU A 53 -4.10 -2.91 -5.97
CA LEU A 53 -3.13 -3.96 -6.27
C LEU A 53 -3.40 -4.63 -7.63
N GLY A 54 -4.59 -4.48 -8.19
CA GLY A 54 -4.85 -4.87 -9.57
C GLY A 54 -3.91 -4.17 -10.56
N TYR A 55 -3.54 -2.94 -10.27
CA TYR A 55 -2.60 -2.16 -11.09
C TYR A 55 -1.14 -2.32 -10.66
N PHE A 56 -0.87 -2.46 -9.37
CA PHE A 56 0.48 -2.32 -8.81
C PHE A 56 1.06 -3.62 -8.24
N LEU A 57 0.31 -4.71 -8.21
CA LEU A 57 0.76 -5.98 -7.63
C LEU A 57 2.13 -6.41 -8.16
N ASN A 58 3.04 -6.71 -7.23
CA ASN A 58 4.38 -7.21 -7.49
C ASN A 58 5.25 -6.28 -8.34
N LYS A 59 4.91 -5.00 -8.39
CA LYS A 59 5.73 -3.98 -9.03
C LYS A 59 6.65 -3.31 -8.02
N SER A 60 7.83 -2.91 -8.48
CA SER A 60 8.80 -2.19 -7.68
C SER A 60 9.41 -1.09 -8.55
N PHE A 61 9.53 0.11 -7.99
CA PHE A 61 10.10 1.23 -8.72
C PHE A 61 10.72 2.25 -7.76
N SER A 62 11.59 3.10 -8.30
CA SER A 62 12.20 4.20 -7.55
C SER A 62 11.48 5.51 -7.85
N ALA A 63 11.25 6.30 -6.81
CA ALA A 63 10.71 7.65 -6.92
C ALA A 63 11.38 8.53 -5.89
N ARG A 64 11.87 9.70 -6.29
CA ARG A 64 12.55 10.66 -5.43
C ARG A 64 13.72 10.05 -4.65
N GLY A 65 14.44 9.11 -5.28
CA GLY A 65 15.58 8.43 -4.66
C GLY A 65 15.22 7.33 -3.67
N ASN A 66 13.94 7.02 -3.52
CA ASN A 66 13.45 5.97 -2.62
C ASN A 66 12.79 4.85 -3.40
N ASN A 67 12.91 3.63 -2.89
CA ASN A 67 12.25 2.48 -3.47
C ASN A 67 10.83 2.34 -2.94
N ILE A 68 9.88 2.01 -3.83
CA ILE A 68 8.51 1.65 -3.49
C ILE A 68 8.28 0.25 -4.03
N ASP A 69 8.00 -0.71 -3.15
CA ASP A 69 7.96 -2.12 -3.49
C ASP A 69 6.62 -2.75 -3.09
N PHE A 70 5.86 -3.18 -4.11
CA PHE A 70 4.56 -3.84 -3.94
C PHE A 70 4.67 -5.36 -4.11
N THR A 71 5.84 -5.95 -3.92
CA THR A 71 6.01 -7.41 -3.97
C THR A 71 5.35 -8.03 -2.74
N LEU A 72 4.15 -8.57 -2.92
CA LEU A 72 3.28 -8.98 -1.82
C LEU A 72 3.90 -10.06 -0.94
N GLU A 73 4.55 -11.06 -1.52
CA GLU A 73 5.22 -12.10 -0.76
C GLU A 73 6.29 -11.53 0.17
N LYS A 74 7.10 -10.61 -0.34
CA LYS A 74 8.13 -9.92 0.46
C LYS A 74 7.50 -9.14 1.62
N VAL A 75 6.45 -8.38 1.33
CA VAL A 75 5.74 -7.58 2.34
C VAL A 75 5.21 -8.47 3.45
N LEU A 76 4.54 -9.56 3.11
CA LEU A 76 3.92 -10.45 4.09
C LEU A 76 4.92 -11.30 4.85
N THR A 77 6.07 -11.60 4.26
CA THR A 77 7.15 -12.32 4.94
C THR A 77 7.92 -11.43 5.90
N SER A 78 8.10 -10.16 5.55
CA SER A 78 8.87 -9.19 6.34
C SER A 78 8.08 -8.59 7.50
N ASN A 79 6.76 -8.80 7.57
CA ASN A 79 5.89 -8.14 8.54
C ASN A 79 5.12 -9.16 9.37
N ASN A 80 4.88 -8.83 10.63
CA ASN A 80 4.17 -9.68 11.58
C ASN A 80 2.87 -9.00 12.00
N LYS A 81 1.75 -9.69 11.82
CA LYS A 81 0.42 -9.18 12.21
C LYS A 81 0.37 -8.76 13.68
N GLY A 82 1.06 -9.49 14.56
CA GLY A 82 1.10 -9.18 16.00
C GLY A 82 1.72 -7.81 16.30
N HIS A 83 2.68 -7.37 15.50
CA HIS A 83 3.30 -6.04 15.65
C HIS A 83 2.26 -4.92 15.47
N TYR A 84 1.31 -5.10 14.56
CA TYR A 84 0.31 -4.07 14.28
C TYR A 84 -0.77 -3.95 15.33
N SER A 85 -0.96 -4.96 16.18
CA SER A 85 -1.90 -4.89 17.30
C SER A 85 -1.54 -3.76 18.26
N TYR A 86 -0.25 -3.52 18.48
CA TYR A 86 0.22 -2.39 19.29
C TYR A 86 -0.17 -1.05 18.67
N ILE A 87 0.04 -0.89 17.37
CA ILE A 87 -0.28 0.33 16.64
C ILE A 87 -1.79 0.55 16.61
N GLU A 88 -2.56 -0.51 16.37
CA GLU A 88 -4.01 -0.46 16.39
C GLU A 88 -4.54 0.05 17.72
N SER A 89 -4.01 -0.46 18.83
CA SER A 89 -4.43 -0.02 20.17
C SER A 89 -4.01 1.42 20.47
N SER A 90 -2.77 1.79 20.10
CA SER A 90 -2.20 3.10 20.44
C SER A 90 -2.86 4.25 19.67
N PHE A 91 -3.35 3.99 18.46
CA PHE A 91 -3.90 5.03 17.57
C PHE A 91 -5.36 4.80 17.20
N ASP A 92 -6.04 3.86 17.88
CA ASP A 92 -7.44 3.51 17.62
C ASP A 92 -7.71 3.17 16.15
N LEU A 93 -6.83 2.37 15.57
CA LEU A 93 -6.96 1.88 14.20
C LEU A 93 -7.41 0.42 14.22
N LYS A 94 -8.06 -0.02 13.15
CA LYS A 94 -8.57 -1.40 13.05
C LYS A 94 -8.20 -2.05 11.73
N ASN A 95 -7.89 -3.33 11.80
CA ASN A 95 -7.60 -4.18 10.65
C ASN A 95 -6.48 -3.62 9.77
N LEU A 96 -5.35 -3.28 10.39
CA LEU A 96 -4.18 -2.83 9.63
C LEU A 96 -3.62 -3.96 8.77
N ILE A 97 -3.49 -3.68 7.48
CA ILE A 97 -3.03 -4.64 6.48
C ILE A 97 -1.81 -4.06 5.76
N PRO A 98 -0.65 -4.75 5.80
CA PRO A 98 0.53 -4.29 5.08
C PRO A 98 0.41 -4.61 3.59
N PHE A 99 0.84 -3.68 2.71
CA PHE A 99 0.76 -3.91 1.27
C PHE A 99 1.94 -3.39 0.45
N ALA A 100 2.88 -2.69 1.07
CA ALA A 100 4.08 -2.23 0.37
C ALA A 100 5.21 -1.94 1.36
N MET A 101 6.43 -1.97 0.86
CA MET A 101 7.62 -1.49 1.57
C MET A 101 8.10 -0.23 0.86
N VAL A 102 8.41 0.83 1.62
CA VAL A 102 8.83 2.11 1.07
C VAL A 102 10.06 2.65 1.81
N TYR A 103 10.69 3.69 1.28
CA TYR A 103 11.90 4.29 1.86
C TYR A 103 12.99 3.25 2.10
N ASP A 104 13.33 2.49 1.03
CA ASP A 104 14.35 1.44 1.07
C ASP A 104 14.07 0.38 2.16
N ASP A 105 12.79 0.01 2.30
CA ASP A 105 12.29 -0.99 3.24
C ASP A 105 12.31 -0.57 4.72
N TYR A 106 12.60 0.71 5.02
CA TYR A 106 12.54 1.20 6.39
C TYR A 106 11.11 1.46 6.88
N TYR A 107 10.16 1.62 5.96
CA TYR A 107 8.75 1.83 6.28
C TYR A 107 7.87 0.82 5.55
N THR A 108 6.76 0.45 6.19
CA THR A 108 5.73 -0.41 5.61
C THR A 108 4.46 0.40 5.41
N LEU A 109 3.85 0.31 4.23
CA LEU A 109 2.52 0.89 4.02
C LEU A 109 1.45 -0.03 4.58
N LEU A 110 0.58 0.55 5.40
CA LEU A 110 -0.54 -0.11 6.06
C LEU A 110 -1.84 0.57 5.66
N ILE A 111 -2.90 -0.21 5.46
CA ILE A 111 -4.25 0.30 5.24
C ILE A 111 -5.14 -0.16 6.39
N ASN A 112 -5.96 0.75 6.95
CA ASN A 112 -6.93 0.39 7.98
C ASN A 112 -8.29 0.05 7.37
N GLU A 113 -9.28 -0.29 8.20
CA GLU A 113 -10.62 -0.66 7.71
C GLU A 113 -11.36 0.47 6.99
N ASP A 114 -10.99 1.74 7.24
CA ASP A 114 -11.57 2.92 6.61
C ASP A 114 -10.81 3.37 5.37
N ASN A 115 -9.91 2.53 4.86
CA ASN A 115 -9.07 2.78 3.68
C ASN A 115 -7.97 3.83 3.87
N CYS A 116 -7.79 4.35 5.07
CA CYS A 116 -6.69 5.27 5.35
C CYS A 116 -5.36 4.55 5.30
N VAL A 117 -4.38 5.17 4.67
CA VAL A 117 -3.05 4.57 4.44
C VAL A 117 -1.99 5.28 5.25
N TYR A 118 -1.23 4.50 5.98
CA TYR A 118 -0.14 4.94 6.84
C TYR A 118 1.18 4.29 6.40
N ALA A 119 2.28 5.01 6.59
CA ALA A 119 3.62 4.42 6.53
C ALA A 119 4.15 4.30 7.95
N GLU A 120 4.51 3.10 8.37
CA GLU A 120 4.99 2.80 9.72
C GLU A 120 6.47 2.41 9.68
N GLY A 121 7.27 3.06 10.50
CA GLY A 121 8.69 2.81 10.66
C GLY A 121 9.17 3.47 11.95
N PHE A 122 10.03 4.49 11.85
CA PHE A 122 10.45 5.27 13.02
C PHE A 122 9.32 6.12 13.59
N GLU A 123 8.34 6.40 12.78
CA GLU A 123 7.15 7.17 13.11
C GLU A 123 5.99 6.63 12.29
N LEU A 124 4.78 7.08 12.56
CA LEU A 124 3.60 6.74 11.79
C LEU A 124 3.18 7.94 10.95
N LEU A 125 3.21 7.79 9.63
CA LEU A 125 2.89 8.86 8.68
C LEU A 125 1.57 8.57 7.98
N LEU A 126 0.61 9.49 8.06
CA LEU A 126 -0.63 9.38 7.29
C LEU A 126 -0.38 9.90 5.87
N TYR A 127 -0.60 9.07 4.88
CA TYR A 127 -0.37 9.43 3.48
C TYR A 127 -1.63 9.63 2.65
N GLY A 128 -2.76 9.05 3.03
CA GLY A 128 -3.97 9.24 2.24
C GLY A 128 -5.21 8.60 2.85
N SER A 129 -6.37 8.95 2.29
CA SER A 129 -7.67 8.38 2.64
C SER A 129 -8.02 7.14 1.81
N ASP A 130 -7.18 6.81 0.83
CA ASP A 130 -7.22 5.57 0.05
C ASP A 130 -5.84 5.30 -0.55
N PRO A 131 -5.59 4.09 -1.09
CA PRO A 131 -4.26 3.73 -1.61
C PRO A 131 -3.79 4.59 -2.79
N PHE A 132 -4.70 5.06 -3.63
CA PHE A 132 -4.33 5.88 -4.80
C PHE A 132 -3.84 7.27 -4.36
N GLU A 133 -4.56 7.92 -3.45
CA GLU A 133 -4.12 9.20 -2.86
C GLU A 133 -2.80 9.04 -2.11
N ALA A 134 -2.64 7.94 -1.38
CA ALA A 134 -1.40 7.66 -0.68
C ALA A 134 -0.21 7.58 -1.64
N LEU A 135 -0.37 6.92 -2.78
CA LEU A 135 0.68 6.84 -3.78
C LEU A 135 0.99 8.22 -4.37
N GLU A 136 -0.03 9.04 -4.65
CA GLU A 136 0.17 10.41 -5.09
C GLU A 136 1.06 11.19 -4.11
N ASN A 137 0.74 11.13 -2.83
CA ASN A 137 1.49 11.85 -1.79
C ASN A 137 2.89 11.28 -1.58
N LEU A 138 3.06 9.97 -1.70
CA LEU A 138 4.39 9.33 -1.68
C LEU A 138 5.26 9.81 -2.83
N LEU A 139 4.70 9.89 -4.03
CA LEU A 139 5.43 10.35 -5.21
C LEU A 139 5.81 11.83 -5.10
N GLN A 140 5.08 12.62 -4.32
CA GLN A 140 5.42 14.00 -4.01
C GLN A 140 6.30 14.13 -2.76
N GLY A 141 6.44 13.06 -1.96
CA GLY A 141 7.21 13.07 -0.72
C GLY A 141 6.56 13.85 0.41
N THR A 142 5.22 13.94 0.44
CA THR A 142 4.49 14.81 1.38
C THR A 142 3.43 14.02 2.14
N PRO A 143 3.70 13.59 3.38
CA PRO A 143 2.65 13.00 4.23
C PRO A 143 1.62 14.06 4.64
N ILE A 144 0.41 13.62 4.95
CA ILE A 144 -0.66 14.49 5.45
C ILE A 144 -0.41 14.84 6.92
N GLU A 145 0.00 13.86 7.71
CA GLU A 145 0.19 14.02 9.15
C GLU A 145 1.27 13.05 9.65
N THR A 146 1.95 13.43 10.72
CA THR A 146 3.01 12.61 11.35
C THR A 146 2.64 12.36 12.81
N PHE A 147 2.70 11.10 13.24
CA PHE A 147 2.50 10.67 14.61
C PHE A 147 3.78 10.03 15.14
N LYS A 148 4.18 10.44 16.35
CA LYS A 148 5.34 9.82 17.01
C LYS A 148 4.96 8.47 17.61
N LEU A 149 5.76 7.47 17.37
CA LEU A 149 5.60 6.14 17.98
C LEU A 149 6.22 6.07 19.39
#